data_e2ddff22c8be6265fb763f5ada841e67
#
_entry.id   e2ddff22c8be6265fb763f5ada841e67
#
_cell.length_a   1.000
_cell.length_b   1.000
_cell.length_c   1.000
_cell.angle_alpha   90.00
_cell.angle_beta   90.00
_cell.angle_gamma   90.00
#
_symmetry.space_group_name_H-M   'P 1'
#
loop_
_entity.id
_entity.type
_entity.pdbx_description
1 polymer ?
#
loop_
_entity_poly.entity_id
_entity_poly.type
_entity_poly.pdbx_seq_one_letter_code
_entity_poly.pdbx_strand_id
1 'polypeptide(L)'
;MPQQSQLWLIRHAPVGGPPGMIPGIDAHADVSDAAALLRLREQLPARHAAISSPARRARETAVALGLLVSSDPAFGEQDFGDWTGRTHEEIRRGSEAVYDEFWRAPASNRPPGGESFVEQIARVRGVIEALPSGDVIIVAHAGTIRATLALALELSPERALRFAIDPLSLTRLGRLDNAWRSGRGGSS
;
A
#
# COMPACT_ATOMS: atom_id res chain seq x y z
N MET A 1 -20.26 -20.66 -12.41
CA MET A 1 -19.16 -19.77 -12.75
C MET A 1 -18.50 -19.38 -11.46
N PRO A 2 -17.17 -19.61 -11.26
CA PRO A 2 -16.48 -19.07 -10.10
C PRO A 2 -16.64 -17.54 -10.13
N GLN A 3 -17.04 -16.97 -9.00
CA GLN A 3 -17.21 -15.55 -8.86
C GLN A 3 -15.80 -14.92 -8.92
N GLN A 4 -15.49 -14.16 -9.97
CA GLN A 4 -14.23 -13.46 -10.09
C GLN A 4 -14.20 -12.36 -9.03
N SER A 5 -13.40 -12.56 -7.98
CA SER A 5 -13.11 -11.55 -6.99
C SER A 5 -12.06 -10.59 -7.52
N GLN A 6 -12.19 -9.29 -7.26
CA GLN A 6 -11.21 -8.29 -7.66
C GLN A 6 -10.73 -7.48 -6.44
N LEU A 7 -9.44 -7.18 -6.41
CA LEU A 7 -8.87 -6.21 -5.52
C LEU A 7 -8.78 -4.86 -6.23
N TRP A 8 -9.30 -3.84 -5.58
CA TRP A 8 -9.34 -2.45 -6.04
C TRP A 8 -8.46 -1.63 -5.10
N LEU A 9 -7.19 -1.48 -5.45
CA LEU A 9 -6.19 -0.85 -4.60
C LEU A 9 -6.08 0.63 -4.95
N ILE A 10 -6.37 1.48 -3.99
CA ILE A 10 -6.33 2.95 -4.12
C ILE A 10 -5.17 3.47 -3.28
N ARG A 11 -4.24 4.21 -3.89
CA ARG A 11 -3.31 5.02 -3.11
C ARG A 11 -4.03 6.24 -2.56
N HIS A 12 -3.84 6.52 -1.27
CA HIS A 12 -4.40 7.71 -0.62
C HIS A 12 -4.09 9.00 -1.40
N ALA A 13 -4.90 10.03 -1.20
CA ALA A 13 -4.73 11.37 -1.78
C ALA A 13 -3.37 11.99 -1.38
N PRO A 14 -2.89 13.00 -2.08
CA PRO A 14 -1.64 13.68 -1.75
C PRO A 14 -1.57 14.08 -0.28
N VAL A 15 -0.36 14.19 0.24
CA VAL A 15 -0.09 14.67 1.61
C VAL A 15 0.67 15.98 1.49
N GLY A 16 0.26 16.98 2.26
CA GLY A 16 0.99 18.23 2.39
C GLY A 16 2.33 18.04 3.12
N GLY A 17 3.21 19.02 3.00
CA GLY A 17 4.49 19.03 3.67
C GLY A 17 5.68 19.27 2.72
N PRO A 18 6.90 19.32 3.23
CA PRO A 18 8.10 19.49 2.41
C PRO A 18 8.25 18.35 1.39
N PRO A 19 8.75 18.63 0.18
CA PRO A 19 9.06 17.59 -0.80
C PRO A 19 10.01 16.54 -0.23
N GLY A 20 9.71 15.26 -0.49
CA GLY A 20 10.51 14.12 -0.01
C GLY A 20 10.40 13.82 1.49
N MET A 21 9.41 14.38 2.18
CA MET A 21 9.11 13.99 3.56
C MET A 21 8.44 12.61 3.60
N ILE A 22 8.87 11.77 4.53
CA ILE A 22 8.22 10.50 4.86
C ILE A 22 7.06 10.78 5.83
N PRO A 23 5.78 10.66 5.40
CA PRO A 23 4.66 11.10 6.23
C PRO A 23 4.45 10.22 7.46
N GLY A 24 4.24 10.81 8.62
CA GLY A 24 3.77 10.09 9.80
C GLY A 24 2.33 9.57 9.67
N ILE A 25 1.90 8.76 10.65
CA ILE A 25 0.57 8.14 10.65
C ILE A 25 -0.56 9.17 10.66
N ASP A 26 -0.37 10.30 11.32
CA ASP A 26 -1.35 11.37 11.50
C ASP A 26 -1.34 12.42 10.38
N ALA A 27 -0.48 12.25 9.37
CA ALA A 27 -0.43 13.17 8.23
C ALA A 27 -1.77 13.20 7.49
N HIS A 28 -2.26 14.42 7.22
CA HIS A 28 -3.53 14.64 6.53
C HIS A 28 -3.44 14.39 5.02
N ALA A 29 -4.54 13.93 4.44
CA ALA A 29 -4.70 13.89 2.99
C ALA A 29 -5.16 15.25 2.44
N ASP A 30 -4.63 15.65 1.30
CA ASP A 30 -5.22 16.72 0.50
C ASP A 30 -6.33 16.13 -0.40
N VAL A 31 -7.57 16.31 0.02
CA VAL A 31 -8.77 15.85 -0.68
C VAL A 31 -9.48 16.99 -1.43
N SER A 32 -8.77 18.05 -1.76
CA SER A 32 -9.35 19.24 -2.41
C SER A 32 -9.69 19.02 -3.89
N ASP A 33 -9.04 18.06 -4.58
CA ASP A 33 -9.36 17.71 -5.98
C ASP A 33 -10.63 16.85 -6.06
N ALA A 34 -11.78 17.52 -5.89
CA ALA A 34 -13.09 16.87 -5.96
C ALA A 34 -13.34 16.18 -7.31
N ALA A 35 -12.78 16.70 -8.41
CA ALA A 35 -12.95 16.11 -9.73
C ALA A 35 -12.19 14.79 -9.86
N ALA A 36 -10.98 14.70 -9.35
CA ALA A 36 -10.23 13.43 -9.32
C ALA A 36 -10.92 12.39 -8.44
N LEU A 37 -11.41 12.80 -7.26
CA LEU A 37 -12.16 11.91 -6.36
C LEU A 37 -13.44 11.39 -7.01
N LEU A 38 -14.19 12.25 -7.71
CA LEU A 38 -15.41 11.84 -8.42
C LEU A 38 -15.10 10.81 -9.51
N ARG A 39 -14.12 11.10 -10.38
CA ARG A 39 -13.68 10.17 -11.44
C ARG A 39 -13.23 8.83 -10.88
N LEU A 40 -12.52 8.83 -9.76
CA LEU A 40 -12.10 7.60 -9.10
C LEU A 40 -13.30 6.82 -8.55
N ARG A 41 -14.21 7.50 -7.87
CA ARG A 41 -15.43 6.91 -7.32
C ARG A 41 -16.31 6.24 -8.39
N GLU A 42 -16.46 6.86 -9.56
CA GLU A 42 -17.24 6.31 -10.67
C GLU A 42 -16.69 5.00 -11.24
N GLN A 43 -15.42 4.70 -11.00
CA GLN A 43 -14.80 3.46 -11.41
C GLN A 43 -14.98 2.31 -10.40
N LEU A 44 -15.42 2.62 -9.17
CA LEU A 44 -15.49 1.63 -8.10
C LEU A 44 -16.73 0.73 -8.23
N PRO A 45 -16.65 -0.54 -7.81
CA PRO A 45 -17.77 -1.48 -7.90
C PRO A 45 -18.89 -1.09 -6.95
N ALA A 46 -20.15 -1.31 -7.36
CA ALA A 46 -21.33 -0.99 -6.54
C ALA A 46 -21.45 -1.87 -5.29
N ARG A 47 -21.02 -3.14 -5.38
CA ARG A 47 -21.01 -4.10 -4.26
C ARG A 47 -19.58 -4.46 -3.93
N HIS A 48 -19.16 -4.16 -2.70
CA HIS A 48 -17.78 -4.37 -2.27
C HIS A 48 -17.69 -4.45 -0.74
N ALA A 49 -16.65 -5.10 -0.25
CA ALA A 49 -16.09 -4.82 1.06
C ALA A 49 -15.05 -3.69 0.92
N ALA A 50 -14.90 -2.84 1.92
CA ALA A 50 -13.91 -1.78 1.88
C ALA A 50 -13.08 -1.75 3.17
N ILE A 51 -11.76 -1.67 3.00
CA ILE A 51 -10.78 -1.67 4.08
C ILE A 51 -9.80 -0.52 3.85
N SER A 52 -9.31 0.09 4.91
CA SER A 52 -8.24 1.09 4.80
C SER A 52 -7.06 0.78 5.70
N SER A 53 -5.90 1.32 5.35
CA SER A 53 -4.83 1.54 6.32
C SER A 53 -5.35 2.38 7.49
N PRO A 54 -4.85 2.19 8.73
CA PRO A 54 -5.21 3.04 9.87
C PRO A 54 -4.64 4.46 9.76
N ALA A 55 -3.70 4.72 8.84
CA ALA A 55 -3.15 6.06 8.65
C ALA A 55 -4.24 7.07 8.28
N ARG A 56 -4.17 8.26 8.90
CA ARG A 56 -5.17 9.31 8.76
C ARG A 56 -5.46 9.65 7.29
N ARG A 57 -4.43 9.83 6.48
CA ARG A 57 -4.55 10.11 5.05
C ARG A 57 -5.33 9.06 4.25
N ALA A 58 -5.20 7.78 4.60
CA ALA A 58 -5.94 6.71 3.96
C ALA A 58 -7.42 6.74 4.34
N ARG A 59 -7.72 6.96 5.63
CA ARG A 59 -9.09 7.08 6.13
C ARG A 59 -9.80 8.33 5.58
N GLU A 60 -9.13 9.48 5.56
CA GLU A 60 -9.67 10.72 4.97
C GLU A 60 -9.96 10.56 3.48
N THR A 61 -9.08 9.89 2.74
CA THR A 61 -9.32 9.54 1.33
C THR A 61 -10.55 8.63 1.17
N ALA A 62 -10.67 7.59 2.01
CA ALA A 62 -11.82 6.70 1.99
C ALA A 62 -13.14 7.45 2.25
N VAL A 63 -13.16 8.35 3.24
CA VAL A 63 -14.32 9.21 3.54
C VAL A 63 -14.66 10.11 2.36
N ALA A 64 -13.66 10.74 1.73
CA ALA A 64 -13.87 11.60 0.57
C ALA A 64 -14.43 10.83 -0.66
N LEU A 65 -14.09 9.55 -0.78
CA LEU A 65 -14.68 8.64 -1.78
C LEU A 65 -16.07 8.12 -1.40
N GLY A 66 -16.58 8.44 -0.21
CA GLY A 66 -17.86 7.94 0.29
C GLY A 66 -17.85 6.46 0.68
N LEU A 67 -16.68 5.91 1.01
CA LEU A 67 -16.51 4.52 1.41
C LEU A 67 -16.68 4.36 2.93
N LEU A 68 -17.45 3.36 3.34
CA LEU A 68 -17.48 2.89 4.72
C LEU A 68 -16.41 1.81 4.88
N VAL A 69 -15.35 2.11 5.59
CA VAL A 69 -14.19 1.23 5.72
C VAL A 69 -14.01 0.72 7.15
N SER A 70 -13.61 -0.54 7.28
CA SER A 70 -12.86 -1.01 8.44
C SER A 70 -11.38 -0.68 8.26
N SER A 71 -10.61 -0.66 9.35
CA SER A 71 -9.16 -0.43 9.26
C SER A 71 -8.39 -1.68 9.68
N ASP A 72 -7.32 -1.99 8.94
CA ASP A 72 -6.42 -3.07 9.29
C ASP A 72 -4.96 -2.57 9.24
N PRO A 73 -4.19 -2.71 10.34
CA PRO A 73 -2.80 -2.30 10.42
C PRO A 73 -1.89 -2.95 9.35
N ALA A 74 -2.26 -4.14 8.87
CA ALA A 74 -1.50 -4.84 7.85
C ALA A 74 -1.52 -4.12 6.49
N PHE A 75 -2.41 -3.16 6.26
CA PHE A 75 -2.40 -2.27 5.08
C PHE A 75 -1.64 -0.96 5.31
N GLY A 76 -0.93 -0.82 6.42
CA GLY A 76 -0.05 0.33 6.67
C GLY A 76 1.06 0.48 5.63
N GLU A 77 1.60 1.69 5.48
CA GLU A 77 2.81 1.91 4.69
C GLU A 77 4.01 1.17 5.32
N GLN A 78 5.08 1.01 4.57
CA GLN A 78 6.35 0.53 5.13
C GLN A 78 6.69 1.36 6.37
N ASP A 79 7.06 0.69 7.45
CA ASP A 79 7.54 1.36 8.66
C ASP A 79 8.97 1.87 8.42
N PHE A 80 9.11 3.18 8.31
CA PHE A 80 10.38 3.84 8.13
C PHE A 80 11.07 4.19 9.46
N GLY A 81 10.52 3.77 10.61
CA GLY A 81 11.10 3.95 11.93
C GLY A 81 11.51 5.39 12.21
N ASP A 82 12.79 5.60 12.56
CA ASP A 82 13.36 6.92 12.92
C ASP A 82 13.36 7.92 11.76
N TRP A 83 13.07 7.50 10.55
CA TRP A 83 13.00 8.38 9.38
C TRP A 83 11.61 8.99 9.17
N THR A 84 10.60 8.49 9.87
CA THR A 84 9.24 9.03 9.80
C THR A 84 9.19 10.49 10.23
N GLY A 85 8.51 11.32 9.44
CA GLY A 85 8.39 12.77 9.68
C GLY A 85 9.59 13.61 9.20
N ARG A 86 10.60 12.96 8.59
CA ARG A 86 11.80 13.65 8.08
C ARG A 86 11.84 13.60 6.54
N THR A 87 12.50 14.58 5.95
CA THR A 87 12.79 14.57 4.51
C THR A 87 13.99 13.67 4.22
N HIS A 88 14.08 13.17 2.99
CA HIS A 88 15.26 12.41 2.54
C HIS A 88 16.56 13.19 2.69
N GLU A 89 16.51 14.52 2.51
CA GLU A 89 17.67 15.39 2.69
C GLU A 89 18.12 15.44 4.17
N GLU A 90 17.17 15.60 5.09
CA GLU A 90 17.46 15.61 6.54
C GLU A 90 18.01 14.27 7.03
N ILE A 91 17.47 13.16 6.50
CA ILE A 91 17.93 11.82 6.84
C ILE A 91 19.37 11.62 6.35
N ARG A 92 19.65 11.96 5.09
CA ARG A 92 20.99 11.83 4.51
C ARG A 92 22.01 12.73 5.22
N ARG A 93 21.63 13.98 5.55
CA ARG A 93 22.48 14.90 6.31
C ARG A 93 22.79 14.37 7.72
N GLY A 94 21.84 13.66 8.33
CA GLY A 94 22.01 13.06 9.66
C GLY A 94 22.97 11.87 9.67
N SER A 95 22.93 11.02 8.63
CA SER A 95 23.86 9.90 8.45
C SER A 95 23.85 9.42 6.99
N GLU A 96 24.79 9.96 6.20
CA GLU A 96 24.92 9.60 4.78
C GLU A 96 25.20 8.10 4.60
N ALA A 97 26.06 7.53 5.43
CA ALA A 97 26.42 6.12 5.34
C ALA A 97 25.20 5.19 5.54
N VAL A 98 24.36 5.47 6.52
CA VAL A 98 23.13 4.68 6.78
C VAL A 98 22.10 4.87 5.68
N TYR A 99 21.97 6.09 5.18
CA TYR A 99 21.07 6.41 4.07
C TYR A 99 21.49 5.69 2.78
N ASP A 100 22.76 5.79 2.41
CA ASP A 100 23.29 5.17 1.19
C ASP A 100 23.28 3.63 1.30
N GLU A 101 23.53 3.08 2.50
CA GLU A 101 23.38 1.63 2.74
C GLU A 101 21.95 1.15 2.49
N PHE A 102 20.95 1.87 3.02
CA PHE A 102 19.55 1.53 2.79
C PHE A 102 19.23 1.50 1.29
N TRP A 103 19.61 2.56 0.56
CA TRP A 103 19.28 2.68 -0.87
C TRP A 103 20.08 1.76 -1.78
N ARG A 104 21.13 1.12 -1.28
CA ARG A 104 21.88 0.09 -2.03
C ARG A 104 21.03 -1.17 -2.26
N ALA A 105 20.17 -1.52 -1.32
CA ALA A 105 19.27 -2.66 -1.41
C ALA A 105 17.93 -2.35 -0.67
N PRO A 106 17.09 -1.42 -1.18
CA PRO A 106 15.91 -0.90 -0.45
C PRO A 106 14.82 -1.94 -0.24
N ALA A 107 14.87 -3.07 -0.94
CA ALA A 107 13.94 -4.16 -0.71
C ALA A 107 14.26 -4.94 0.57
N SER A 108 15.52 -5.18 0.86
CA SER A 108 15.98 -6.03 1.97
C SER A 108 16.54 -5.26 3.15
N ASN A 109 17.07 -4.06 2.93
CA ASN A 109 17.58 -3.23 4.02
C ASN A 109 16.45 -2.56 4.80
N ARG A 110 16.68 -2.36 6.10
CA ARG A 110 15.74 -1.69 7.00
C ARG A 110 16.20 -0.27 7.29
N PRO A 111 15.30 0.71 7.31
CA PRO A 111 15.59 1.97 7.97
C PRO A 111 15.73 1.74 9.48
N PRO A 112 16.50 2.56 10.21
CA PRO A 112 16.65 2.42 11.66
C PRO A 112 15.30 2.41 12.38
N GLY A 113 15.07 1.37 13.18
CA GLY A 113 13.83 1.18 13.91
C GLY A 113 12.61 0.77 13.07
N GLY A 114 12.78 0.56 11.76
CA GLY A 114 11.69 0.24 10.84
C GLY A 114 11.73 -1.19 10.28
N GLU A 115 10.91 -1.43 9.26
CA GLU A 115 10.82 -2.70 8.53
C GLU A 115 11.42 -2.59 7.12
N SER A 116 11.92 -3.72 6.59
CA SER A 116 12.29 -3.84 5.17
C SER A 116 11.03 -3.98 4.29
N PHE A 117 11.15 -3.72 2.99
CA PHE A 117 10.04 -3.96 2.06
C PHE A 117 9.68 -5.45 1.97
N VAL A 118 10.65 -6.36 2.12
CA VAL A 118 10.38 -7.82 2.19
C VAL A 118 9.48 -8.15 3.38
N GLU A 119 9.67 -7.52 4.53
CA GLU A 119 8.81 -7.71 5.70
C GLU A 119 7.44 -7.10 5.52
N GLN A 120 7.34 -5.95 4.87
CA GLN A 120 6.05 -5.41 4.46
C GLN A 120 5.30 -6.38 3.54
N ILE A 121 5.96 -6.99 2.56
CA ILE A 121 5.35 -8.02 1.69
C ILE A 121 4.82 -9.19 2.52
N ALA A 122 5.59 -9.67 3.50
CA ALA A 122 5.16 -10.79 4.35
C ALA A 122 3.92 -10.43 5.19
N ARG A 123 3.88 -9.21 5.76
CA ARG A 123 2.74 -8.69 6.52
C ARG A 123 1.49 -8.55 5.63
N VAL A 124 1.64 -7.97 4.44
CA VAL A 124 0.54 -7.79 3.48
C VAL A 124 0.02 -9.14 2.97
N ARG A 125 0.87 -10.13 2.78
CA ARG A 125 0.46 -11.48 2.38
C ARG A 125 -0.60 -12.05 3.32
N GLY A 126 -0.35 -12.00 4.63
CA GLY A 126 -1.25 -12.58 5.64
C GLY A 126 -2.67 -12.01 5.55
N VAL A 127 -2.80 -10.69 5.37
CA VAL A 127 -4.12 -10.05 5.29
C VAL A 127 -4.79 -10.27 3.93
N ILE A 128 -4.05 -10.25 2.82
CA ILE A 128 -4.61 -10.50 1.48
C ILE A 128 -5.17 -11.92 1.37
N GLU A 129 -4.50 -12.91 1.95
CA GLU A 129 -4.98 -14.30 1.96
C GLU A 129 -6.26 -14.48 2.81
N ALA A 130 -6.50 -13.61 3.77
CA ALA A 130 -7.67 -13.62 4.66
C ALA A 130 -8.86 -12.81 4.13
N LEU A 131 -8.71 -12.08 3.02
CA LEU A 131 -9.78 -11.24 2.47
C LEU A 131 -11.00 -12.05 2.05
N PRO A 132 -12.23 -11.50 2.23
CA PRO A 132 -13.46 -12.16 1.79
C PRO A 132 -13.49 -12.34 0.27
N SER A 133 -14.35 -13.25 -0.19
CA SER A 133 -14.69 -13.40 -1.61
C SER A 133 -15.44 -12.16 -2.12
N GLY A 134 -15.37 -11.89 -3.43
CA GLY A 134 -15.99 -10.75 -4.08
C GLY A 134 -15.03 -9.56 -4.20
N ASP A 135 -15.58 -8.43 -4.60
CA ASP A 135 -14.81 -7.21 -4.78
C ASP A 135 -14.43 -6.59 -3.44
N VAL A 136 -13.13 -6.29 -3.28
CA VAL A 136 -12.60 -5.62 -2.09
C VAL A 136 -11.85 -4.36 -2.50
N ILE A 137 -12.29 -3.22 -1.96
CA ILE A 137 -11.61 -1.93 -2.11
C ILE A 137 -10.63 -1.76 -0.94
N ILE A 138 -9.39 -1.42 -1.25
CA ILE A 138 -8.35 -1.19 -0.25
C ILE A 138 -7.76 0.20 -0.45
N VAL A 139 -7.94 1.09 0.52
CA VAL A 139 -7.32 2.42 0.50
C VAL A 139 -6.04 2.37 1.33
N ALA A 140 -4.91 2.46 0.67
CA ALA A 140 -3.61 2.23 1.29
C ALA A 140 -2.51 3.15 0.71
N HIS A 141 -1.30 2.64 0.60
CA HIS A 141 -0.07 3.36 0.31
C HIS A 141 0.67 2.76 -0.88
N ALA A 142 1.66 3.48 -1.40
CA ALA A 142 2.45 3.01 -2.54
C ALA A 142 3.20 1.71 -2.22
N GLY A 143 3.81 1.60 -1.04
CA GLY A 143 4.50 0.37 -0.60
C GLY A 143 3.55 -0.81 -0.47
N THR A 144 2.38 -0.61 0.14
CA THR A 144 1.35 -1.65 0.29
C THR A 144 0.84 -2.15 -1.07
N ILE A 145 0.61 -1.24 -2.03
CA ILE A 145 0.17 -1.61 -3.39
C ILE A 145 1.28 -2.38 -4.12
N ARG A 146 2.53 -1.94 -4.02
CA ARG A 146 3.70 -2.66 -4.58
C ARG A 146 3.87 -4.03 -3.95
N ALA A 147 3.68 -4.16 -2.63
CA ALA A 147 3.71 -5.45 -1.95
C ALA A 147 2.61 -6.39 -2.47
N THR A 148 1.40 -5.88 -2.68
CA THR A 148 0.30 -6.66 -3.27
C THR A 148 0.62 -7.06 -4.71
N LEU A 149 1.21 -6.17 -5.53
CA LEU A 149 1.66 -6.49 -6.89
C LEU A 149 2.76 -7.58 -6.88
N ALA A 150 3.73 -7.50 -5.96
CA ALA A 150 4.75 -8.53 -5.80
C ALA A 150 4.13 -9.92 -5.58
N LEU A 151 3.12 -9.98 -4.72
CA LEU A 151 2.40 -11.21 -4.41
C LEU A 151 1.56 -11.72 -5.58
N ALA A 152 0.79 -10.83 -6.21
CA ALA A 152 -0.16 -11.19 -7.27
C ALA A 152 0.52 -11.64 -8.57
N LEU A 153 1.66 -11.03 -8.87
CA LEU A 153 2.38 -11.23 -10.14
C LEU A 153 3.67 -12.03 -9.95
N GLU A 154 3.90 -12.58 -8.75
CA GLU A 154 5.10 -13.35 -8.38
C GLU A 154 6.41 -12.61 -8.73
N LEU A 155 6.41 -11.29 -8.49
CA LEU A 155 7.57 -10.45 -8.77
C LEU A 155 8.58 -10.51 -7.63
N SER A 156 9.87 -10.34 -7.96
CA SER A 156 10.85 -10.05 -6.91
C SER A 156 10.56 -8.69 -6.26
N PRO A 157 10.90 -8.51 -4.98
CA PRO A 157 10.68 -7.24 -4.28
C PRO A 157 11.29 -6.03 -5.02
N GLU A 158 12.49 -6.19 -5.59
CA GLU A 158 13.18 -5.15 -6.34
C GLU A 158 12.42 -4.74 -7.62
N ARG A 159 11.76 -5.71 -8.28
CA ARG A 159 10.91 -5.43 -9.45
C ARG A 159 9.64 -4.71 -9.05
N ALA A 160 9.03 -5.10 -7.95
CA ALA A 160 7.83 -4.46 -7.44
C ALA A 160 8.08 -2.99 -7.04
N LEU A 161 9.24 -2.67 -6.48
CA LEU A 161 9.62 -1.29 -6.15
C LEU A 161 9.68 -0.34 -7.35
N ARG A 162 9.79 -0.87 -8.57
CA ARG A 162 9.86 -0.05 -9.82
C ARG A 162 8.50 0.47 -10.30
N PHE A 163 7.39 -0.03 -9.75
CA PHE A 163 6.08 0.48 -10.15
C PHE A 163 5.88 1.90 -9.62
N ALA A 164 5.54 2.82 -10.52
CA ALA A 164 5.04 4.12 -10.14
C ALA A 164 3.59 3.99 -9.70
N ILE A 165 3.29 4.44 -8.49
CA ILE A 165 1.94 4.42 -7.94
C ILE A 165 1.62 5.86 -7.52
N ASP A 166 0.82 6.56 -8.30
CA ASP A 166 0.49 7.96 -8.05
C ASP A 166 -0.62 8.10 -6.98
N PRO A 167 -0.68 9.21 -6.22
CA PRO A 167 -1.81 9.51 -5.35
C PRO A 167 -3.14 9.47 -6.12
N LEU A 168 -4.22 8.98 -5.49
CA LEU A 168 -5.53 8.74 -6.10
C LEU A 168 -5.51 7.80 -7.32
N SER A 169 -4.41 7.06 -7.55
CA SER A 169 -4.39 6.02 -8.58
C SER A 169 -5.17 4.78 -8.12
N LEU A 170 -5.72 4.07 -9.11
CA LEU A 170 -6.44 2.81 -8.94
C LEU A 170 -5.67 1.68 -9.62
N THR A 171 -5.28 0.67 -8.84
CA THR A 171 -4.73 -0.59 -9.34
C THR A 171 -5.76 -1.69 -9.17
N ARG A 172 -6.09 -2.41 -10.25
CA ARG A 172 -7.05 -3.51 -10.22
C ARG A 172 -6.34 -4.83 -10.44
N LEU A 173 -6.63 -5.81 -9.59
CA LEU A 173 -6.08 -7.16 -9.68
C LEU A 173 -7.21 -8.18 -9.64
N GLY A 174 -7.27 -9.06 -10.66
CA GLY A 174 -8.15 -10.22 -10.63
C GLY A 174 -7.62 -11.23 -9.62
N ARG A 175 -8.50 -11.68 -8.71
CA ARG A 175 -8.22 -12.77 -7.78
C ARG A 175 -8.94 -14.01 -8.29
N LEU A 176 -8.18 -15.00 -8.74
CA LEU A 176 -8.74 -16.31 -9.05
C LEU A 176 -8.95 -17.07 -7.74
N ASP A 177 -10.17 -17.51 -7.46
CA ASP A 177 -10.46 -18.32 -6.29
C ASP A 177 -9.49 -19.51 -6.29
N ASN A 178 -8.66 -19.61 -5.24
CA ASN A 178 -7.59 -20.59 -4.99
C ASN A 178 -6.21 -20.38 -5.65
N ALA A 179 -5.98 -19.45 -6.56
CA ALA A 179 -4.64 -19.26 -7.14
C ALA A 179 -3.58 -18.81 -6.10
N TRP A 180 -4.01 -18.12 -5.06
CA TRP A 180 -3.16 -17.72 -3.94
C TRP A 180 -2.92 -18.81 -2.90
N ARG A 181 -3.69 -19.92 -2.95
CA ARG A 181 -3.57 -21.07 -2.05
C ARG A 181 -2.75 -22.22 -2.61
N SER A 182 -2.47 -22.25 -3.91
CA SER A 182 -1.81 -23.39 -4.57
C SER A 182 -0.28 -23.42 -4.46
N GLY A 183 0.33 -22.49 -3.73
CA GLY A 183 1.77 -22.49 -3.49
C GLY A 183 2.26 -23.49 -2.43
N ARG A 184 1.40 -24.39 -1.92
CA ARG A 184 1.81 -25.52 -1.09
C ARG A 184 1.54 -26.79 -1.85
N GLY A 185 2.50 -27.15 -2.73
CA GLY A 185 2.60 -28.49 -3.29
C GLY A 185 2.68 -29.49 -2.15
N GLY A 186 1.73 -30.39 -2.10
CA GLY A 186 1.82 -31.55 -1.23
C GLY A 186 3.05 -32.37 -1.63
N SER A 187 3.95 -32.57 -0.70
CA SER A 187 4.89 -33.68 -0.73
C SER A 187 4.15 -34.91 -0.21
N SER A 188 3.91 -35.83 -1.09
CA SER A 188 3.70 -37.24 -0.77
C SER A 188 5.03 -37.94 -0.77
#